data_45ad364209c6affc81a781629d408389
#
_entry.id   45ad364209c6affc81a781629d408389
#
_cell.length_a   1.000
_cell.length_b   1.000
_cell.length_c   1.000
_cell.angle_alpha   90.00
_cell.angle_beta   90.00
_cell.angle_gamma   90.00
#
_symmetry.space_group_name_H-M   'P 1'
#
loop_
_entity.id
_entity.type
_entity.pdbx_description
1 polymer ?
#
loop_
_entity_poly.entity_id
_entity_poly.type
_entity_poly.pdbx_seq_one_letter_code
_entity_poly.pdbx_strand_id
1 'polypeptide(L)'
;MNEEKRDPGRIKRLLYLLQEIWESNPDMRFFQLIDLLKHEYSSENDGFGKREGFEIDSKGYKMPISNIDLFYLEDKEFEEFLQAYINQFGNRE
;
A
#
# COMPACT_ATOMS: atom_id res chain seq x y z
N MET A 1 2.32 9.75 29.09
CA MET A 1 2.05 9.74 27.81
C MET A 1 0.96 8.83 27.49
N ASN A 2 0.23 9.22 26.63
CA ASN A 2 -0.86 8.51 26.31
C ASN A 2 -0.63 7.69 25.14
N GLU A 3 -0.76 6.43 25.28
CA GLU A 3 -0.63 5.63 24.21
C GLU A 3 -1.92 5.33 23.70
N GLU A 4 -2.20 5.71 22.49
CA GLU A 4 -3.41 5.33 21.90
C GLU A 4 -3.31 3.91 21.51
N LYS A 5 -4.19 3.10 22.04
CA LYS A 5 -4.21 1.74 21.66
C LYS A 5 -4.95 1.61 20.37
N ARG A 6 -4.39 0.89 19.43
CA ARG A 6 -5.06 0.65 18.18
C ARG A 6 -6.15 -0.36 18.38
N ASP A 7 -7.26 -0.14 17.71
CA ASP A 7 -8.40 -1.04 17.77
C ASP A 7 -8.05 -2.36 17.11
N PRO A 8 -8.05 -3.47 17.85
CA PRO A 8 -7.70 -4.75 17.21
C PRO A 8 -8.69 -5.20 16.16
N GLY A 9 -9.90 -4.65 16.18
CA GLY A 9 -10.87 -4.98 15.13
C GLY A 9 -10.43 -4.54 13.76
N ARG A 10 -9.49 -3.59 13.70
CA ARG A 10 -9.00 -3.12 12.41
C ARG A 10 -8.30 -4.23 11.63
N ILE A 11 -7.76 -5.21 12.35
CA ILE A 11 -7.02 -6.28 11.67
C ILE A 11 -7.94 -7.05 10.74
N LYS A 12 -9.11 -7.45 11.26
CA LYS A 12 -10.06 -8.16 10.43
C LYS A 12 -10.57 -7.31 9.29
N ARG A 13 -10.81 -6.02 9.56
CA ARG A 13 -11.30 -5.14 8.52
C ARG A 13 -10.28 -4.97 7.40
N LEU A 14 -9.01 -4.78 7.77
CA LEU A 14 -7.97 -4.64 6.75
C LEU A 14 -7.82 -5.90 5.93
N LEU A 15 -7.80 -7.04 6.60
CA LEU A 15 -7.66 -8.31 5.89
C LEU A 15 -8.83 -8.56 4.97
N TYR A 16 -10.04 -8.22 5.41
CA TYR A 16 -11.21 -8.38 4.59
C TYR A 16 -11.14 -7.50 3.34
N LEU A 17 -10.72 -6.25 3.51
CA LEU A 17 -10.61 -5.35 2.38
C LEU A 17 -9.55 -5.82 1.39
N LEU A 18 -8.42 -6.28 1.90
CA LEU A 18 -7.38 -6.83 1.04
C LEU A 18 -7.89 -8.05 0.29
N GLN A 19 -8.64 -8.89 0.98
CA GLN A 19 -9.19 -10.09 0.36
C GLN A 19 -10.14 -9.71 -0.79
N GLU A 20 -10.98 -8.72 -0.58
CA GLU A 20 -11.90 -8.31 -1.63
C GLU A 20 -11.18 -7.83 -2.87
N ILE A 21 -10.14 -7.05 -2.66
CA ILE A 21 -9.38 -6.53 -3.79
C ILE A 21 -8.65 -7.66 -4.51
N TRP A 22 -8.06 -8.56 -3.72
CA TRP A 22 -7.29 -9.66 -4.31
C TRP A 22 -8.21 -10.61 -5.06
N GLU A 23 -9.39 -10.87 -4.52
CA GLU A 23 -10.33 -11.76 -5.19
C GLU A 23 -10.81 -11.17 -6.52
N SER A 24 -10.79 -9.87 -6.64
CA SER A 24 -11.11 -9.23 -7.91
C SER A 24 -9.96 -9.35 -8.92
N ASN A 25 -8.78 -9.72 -8.44
CA ASN A 25 -7.59 -9.84 -9.29
C ASN A 25 -6.85 -11.11 -8.90
N PRO A 26 -7.48 -12.28 -9.08
CA PRO A 26 -6.94 -13.49 -8.46
C PRO A 26 -5.65 -14.00 -9.03
N ASP A 27 -5.28 -13.56 -10.23
CA ASP A 27 -4.01 -14.01 -10.80
C ASP A 27 -2.83 -13.17 -10.32
N MET A 28 -3.09 -12.12 -9.55
CA MET A 28 -2.03 -11.28 -9.05
C MET A 28 -1.40 -11.94 -7.83
N ARG A 29 -0.08 -11.97 -7.78
CA ARG A 29 0.60 -12.50 -6.60
C ARG A 29 0.48 -11.52 -5.45
N PHE A 30 0.59 -12.04 -4.24
CA PHE A 30 0.37 -11.21 -3.06
C PHE A 30 1.26 -9.96 -3.04
N PHE A 31 2.55 -10.13 -3.28
CA PHE A 31 3.41 -8.95 -3.23
C PHE A 31 3.21 -8.01 -4.39
N GLN A 32 2.70 -8.51 -5.51
CA GLN A 32 2.29 -7.62 -6.59
C GLN A 32 1.10 -6.78 -6.17
N LEU A 33 0.17 -7.39 -5.45
CA LEU A 33 -0.97 -6.65 -4.91
C LEU A 33 -0.52 -5.58 -3.93
N ILE A 34 0.36 -5.94 -3.02
CA ILE A 34 0.85 -4.98 -2.03
C ILE A 34 1.56 -3.83 -2.72
N ASP A 35 2.39 -4.15 -3.71
CA ASP A 35 3.11 -3.12 -4.42
C ASP A 35 2.17 -2.17 -5.17
N LEU A 36 1.16 -2.74 -5.79
CA LEU A 36 0.15 -1.93 -6.48
C LEU A 36 -0.52 -0.97 -5.50
N LEU A 37 -0.94 -1.47 -4.36
CA LEU A 37 -1.67 -0.64 -3.41
C LEU A 37 -0.78 0.43 -2.82
N LYS A 38 0.50 0.13 -2.61
CA LYS A 38 1.43 1.13 -2.12
C LYS A 38 1.57 2.27 -3.13
N HIS A 39 1.71 1.94 -4.40
CA HIS A 39 1.86 2.97 -5.42
C HIS A 39 0.59 3.77 -5.59
N GLU A 40 -0.56 3.11 -5.51
CA GLU A 40 -1.83 3.83 -5.62
C GLU A 40 -2.02 4.79 -4.45
N TYR A 41 -1.70 4.34 -3.24
CA TYR A 41 -1.82 5.21 -2.09
C TYR A 41 -0.92 6.43 -2.23
N SER A 42 0.33 6.19 -2.60
CA SER A 42 1.29 7.27 -2.73
C SER A 42 0.84 8.26 -3.81
N SER A 43 0.37 7.74 -4.92
CA SER A 43 -0.07 8.60 -6.02
C SER A 43 -1.23 9.49 -5.61
N GLU A 44 -2.14 8.97 -4.81
CA GLU A 44 -3.29 9.75 -4.40
C GLU A 44 -3.01 10.68 -3.23
N ASN A 45 -1.83 10.57 -2.64
CA ASN A 45 -1.49 11.36 -1.47
C ASN A 45 -0.18 12.10 -1.66
N ASP A 46 -0.03 12.66 -2.85
CA ASP A 46 1.09 13.58 -3.15
C ASP A 46 2.46 12.95 -2.99
N GLY A 47 2.56 11.68 -3.32
CA GLY A 47 3.84 11.00 -3.25
C GLY A 47 4.22 10.54 -1.86
N PHE A 48 3.23 10.40 -0.98
CA PHE A 48 3.52 9.95 0.38
C PHE A 48 4.35 8.69 0.37
N GLY A 49 5.42 8.66 1.15
CA GLY A 49 6.27 7.48 1.29
C GLY A 49 7.26 7.27 0.18
N LYS A 50 7.23 8.08 -0.84
CA LYS A 50 8.13 7.88 -1.95
C LYS A 50 9.57 8.15 -1.54
N ARG A 51 10.45 7.21 -1.86
CA ARG A 51 11.86 7.34 -1.55
C ARG A 51 12.65 7.06 -2.80
N GLU A 52 13.66 7.88 -3.03
CA GLU A 52 14.49 7.75 -4.20
C GLU A 52 15.94 7.71 -3.79
N GLY A 53 16.73 6.99 -4.53
CA GLY A 53 18.14 6.89 -4.25
C GLY A 53 18.85 6.25 -5.42
N PHE A 54 20.03 5.72 -5.15
CA PHE A 54 20.82 5.08 -6.17
C PHE A 54 21.41 3.81 -5.64
N GLU A 55 21.53 2.83 -6.55
CA GLU A 55 22.31 1.63 -6.27
C GLU A 55 23.55 1.71 -7.12
N ILE A 56 24.65 1.15 -6.62
CA ILE A 56 25.86 1.10 -7.39
C ILE A 56 26.07 -0.36 -7.77
N ASP A 57 26.15 -0.63 -9.08
CA ASP A 57 26.28 -1.99 -9.51
C ASP A 57 27.76 -2.44 -9.39
N SER A 58 28.03 -3.66 -9.78
CA SER A 58 29.35 -4.23 -9.61
C SER A 58 30.40 -3.53 -10.43
N LYS A 59 29.98 -2.75 -11.42
CA LYS A 59 30.91 -1.99 -12.26
C LYS A 59 31.03 -0.56 -11.84
N GLY A 60 30.36 -0.17 -10.75
CA GLY A 60 30.47 1.19 -10.25
C GLY A 60 29.49 2.17 -10.85
N TYR A 61 28.55 1.72 -11.66
CA TYR A 61 27.58 2.63 -12.24
C TYR A 61 26.45 2.85 -11.27
N LYS A 62 25.97 4.08 -11.21
CA LYS A 62 24.83 4.42 -10.37
C LYS A 62 23.55 4.12 -11.10
N MET A 63 22.66 3.40 -10.43
CA MET A 63 21.35 3.08 -10.97
C MET A 63 20.31 3.75 -10.09
N PRO A 64 19.44 4.58 -10.64
CA PRO A 64 18.40 5.19 -9.80
C PRO A 64 17.41 4.12 -9.36
N ILE A 65 17.00 4.22 -8.11
CA ILE A 65 15.97 3.34 -7.59
C ILE A 65 14.95 4.18 -6.87
N SER A 66 13.73 3.67 -6.82
CA SER A 66 12.72 4.32 -6.04
C SER A 66 11.79 3.27 -5.48
N ASN A 67 11.21 3.57 -4.33
CA ASN A 67 10.22 2.68 -3.76
C ASN A 67 9.26 3.50 -2.93
N ILE A 68 8.19 2.85 -2.47
CA ILE A 68 7.19 3.47 -1.63
C ILE A 68 7.29 2.82 -0.27
N ASP A 69 7.53 3.62 0.77
CA ASP A 69 7.68 3.12 2.11
C ASP A 69 6.50 3.62 2.94
N LEU A 70 5.59 2.74 3.26
CA LEU A 70 4.42 3.10 4.05
C LEU A 70 4.53 2.67 5.50
N PHE A 71 5.76 2.45 5.96
CA PHE A 71 5.97 1.91 7.29
C PHE A 71 5.30 2.73 8.39
N TYR A 72 5.31 4.05 8.24
CA TYR A 72 4.73 4.92 9.26
C TYR A 72 3.30 5.35 8.98
N LEU A 73 2.70 4.81 7.93
CA LEU A 73 1.31 5.13 7.64
C LEU A 73 0.42 4.44 8.67
N GLU A 74 -0.51 5.19 9.26
CA GLU A 74 -1.43 4.60 10.21
C GLU A 74 -2.47 3.74 9.51
N ASP A 75 -2.84 2.66 10.18
CA ASP A 75 -3.77 1.71 9.59
C ASP A 75 -5.12 2.35 9.29
N LYS A 76 -5.52 3.33 10.07
CA LYS A 76 -6.80 3.99 9.84
C LYS A 76 -6.83 4.66 8.46
N GLU A 77 -5.76 5.36 8.12
CA GLU A 77 -5.71 5.99 6.82
C GLU A 77 -5.66 4.99 5.70
N PHE A 78 -4.94 3.90 5.91
CA PHE A 78 -4.86 2.89 4.87
C PHE A 78 -6.19 2.17 4.70
N GLU A 79 -6.88 1.93 5.81
CA GLU A 79 -8.19 1.31 5.75
C GLU A 79 -9.16 2.18 4.94
N GLU A 80 -9.13 3.49 5.18
CA GLU A 80 -9.98 4.40 4.43
C GLU A 80 -9.65 4.40 2.95
N PHE A 81 -8.36 4.34 2.66
CA PHE A 81 -7.94 4.27 1.27
C PHE A 81 -8.44 2.98 0.60
N LEU A 82 -8.31 1.84 1.30
CA LEU A 82 -8.76 0.58 0.72
C LEU A 82 -10.25 0.57 0.48
N GLN A 83 -11.01 1.15 1.41
CA GLN A 83 -12.46 1.21 1.25
C GLN A 83 -12.83 2.06 0.04
N ALA A 84 -12.15 3.20 -0.12
CA ALA A 84 -12.41 4.05 -1.27
C ALA A 84 -11.98 3.37 -2.57
N TYR A 85 -10.90 2.63 -2.52
CA TYR A 85 -10.42 1.92 -3.68
C TYR A 85 -11.45 0.88 -4.13
N ILE A 86 -12.01 0.14 -3.18
CA ILE A 86 -13.03 -0.84 -3.49
C ILE A 86 -14.27 -0.16 -4.06
N ASN A 87 -14.68 0.96 -3.47
CA ASN A 87 -15.85 1.65 -3.95
C ASN A 87 -15.67 2.15 -5.37
N GLN A 88 -14.44 2.52 -5.71
CA GLN A 88 -14.17 3.07 -7.03
C GLN A 88 -14.00 1.98 -8.08
N PHE A 89 -13.38 0.86 -7.71
CA PHE A 89 -13.04 -0.17 -8.69
C PHE A 89 -13.73 -1.49 -8.45
N GLY A 90 -14.12 -1.78 -7.23
CA GLY A 90 -14.60 -3.11 -6.87
C GLY A 90 -16.03 -3.38 -7.26
N ASN A 91 -16.81 -2.34 -7.54
CA ASN A 91 -18.19 -2.53 -7.91
C ASN A 91 -18.43 -2.51 -9.40
N ARG A 92 -17.40 -2.68 -10.17
CA ARG A 92 -17.57 -2.67 -11.58
C ARG A 92 -18.14 -4.00 -12.00
N GLU A 93 -19.09 -3.95 -12.81
CA GLU A 93 -19.70 -5.19 -13.28
C GLU A 93 -19.28 -5.50 -14.66
#